data_f2d4a4536f77034caba5b01429be5084
#
_entry.id   f2d4a4536f77034caba5b01429be5084
#
_cell.length_a   1.000
_cell.length_b   1.000
_cell.length_c   1.000
_cell.angle_alpha   90.00
_cell.angle_beta   90.00
_cell.angle_gamma   90.00
#
_symmetry.space_group_name_H-M   'P 1'
#
loop_
_entity.id
_entity.type
_entity.pdbx_description
1 polymer ?
#
loop_
_entity_poly.entity_id
_entity_poly.type
_entity_poly.pdbx_seq_one_letter_code
_entity_poly.pdbx_strand_id
1 'polypeptide(L)'
;IRKIEIASTEGTILDKEHPETVLTAKCYPSYSTYDELEWSVLNDAGVESNLAGIETVNGQTVLKARGDGEFNVKCYSRNGGSRVNVISMLGFKATGLGSASINPYETIAAALYTIASDEMGNAGEHGVATPRHKESYIGFENVDFGSYGTDEVEINIFTHDHADFVVQLWLGIP
;
A
#
# COMPACT_ATOMS: atom_id res chain seq x y z
N ILE A 1 -0.66 -19.80 14.13
CA ILE A 1 -0.18 -20.04 12.76
C ILE A 1 1.34 -20.05 12.77
N ARG A 2 1.96 -20.96 12.00
CA ARG A 2 3.42 -21.05 11.83
C ARG A 2 3.85 -20.84 10.38
N LYS A 3 2.93 -21.04 9.42
CA LYS A 3 3.13 -20.85 7.99
C LYS A 3 1.81 -20.46 7.34
N ILE A 4 1.88 -19.58 6.36
CA ILE A 4 0.77 -19.22 5.48
C ILE A 4 1.19 -19.56 4.04
N GLU A 5 0.32 -20.19 3.29
CA GLU A 5 0.47 -20.40 1.84
C GLU A 5 -0.63 -19.60 1.13
N ILE A 6 -0.23 -18.69 0.26
CA ILE A 6 -1.15 -17.87 -0.55
C ILE A 6 -1.31 -18.54 -1.90
N ALA A 7 -2.53 -18.54 -2.41
CA ALA A 7 -2.83 -18.92 -3.79
C ALA A 7 -3.83 -17.94 -4.41
N SER A 8 -3.79 -17.87 -5.73
CA SER A 8 -4.69 -17.09 -6.58
C SER A 8 -5.43 -18.03 -7.52
N THR A 9 -6.72 -17.80 -7.76
CA THR A 9 -7.54 -18.66 -8.61
C THR A 9 -7.23 -18.50 -10.09
N GLU A 10 -6.87 -17.28 -10.54
CA GLU A 10 -6.61 -16.95 -11.95
C GLU A 10 -5.10 -16.81 -12.25
N GLY A 11 -4.24 -17.28 -11.33
CA GLY A 11 -2.80 -17.12 -11.45
C GLY A 11 -2.31 -15.76 -10.97
N THR A 12 -1.10 -15.35 -11.39
CA THR A 12 -0.43 -14.14 -10.89
C THR A 12 -0.20 -13.09 -11.99
N ILE A 13 -0.75 -13.28 -13.16
CA ILE A 13 -0.75 -12.31 -14.25
C ILE A 13 -2.18 -11.81 -14.43
N LEU A 14 -2.36 -10.51 -14.24
CA LEU A 14 -3.65 -9.83 -14.40
C LEU A 14 -3.57 -8.94 -15.65
N ASP A 15 -4.68 -8.83 -16.35
CA ASP A 15 -4.78 -8.03 -17.56
C ASP A 15 -6.15 -7.34 -17.66
N LYS A 16 -6.39 -6.64 -18.77
CA LYS A 16 -7.64 -5.93 -19.00
C LYS A 16 -8.86 -6.86 -19.08
N GLU A 17 -8.68 -8.09 -19.50
CA GLU A 17 -9.77 -9.08 -19.63
C GLU A 17 -10.04 -9.78 -18.29
N HIS A 18 -8.97 -9.97 -17.50
CA HIS A 18 -8.99 -10.60 -16.18
C HIS A 18 -8.30 -9.71 -15.14
N PRO A 19 -8.90 -8.56 -14.77
CA PRO A 19 -8.26 -7.60 -13.85
C PRO A 19 -8.37 -8.01 -12.38
N GLU A 20 -9.12 -9.05 -12.05
CA GLU A 20 -9.43 -9.48 -10.69
C GLU A 20 -9.11 -10.97 -10.50
N THR A 21 -8.76 -11.33 -9.27
CA THR A 21 -8.58 -12.73 -8.87
C THR A 21 -8.96 -12.93 -7.41
N VAL A 22 -9.44 -14.13 -7.07
CA VAL A 22 -9.71 -14.50 -5.67
C VAL A 22 -8.43 -15.01 -5.04
N LEU A 23 -8.08 -14.43 -3.89
CA LEU A 23 -6.98 -14.85 -3.06
C LEU A 23 -7.46 -15.86 -2.01
N THR A 24 -6.67 -16.87 -1.80
CA THR A 24 -6.88 -17.83 -0.72
C THR A 24 -5.61 -17.97 0.10
N ALA A 25 -5.77 -18.23 1.39
CA ALA A 25 -4.65 -18.50 2.29
C ALA A 25 -4.90 -19.79 3.07
N LYS A 26 -3.89 -20.66 3.07
CA LYS A 26 -3.89 -21.89 3.85
C LYS A 26 -2.92 -21.74 5.01
N CYS A 27 -3.44 -21.88 6.23
CA CYS A 27 -2.66 -21.75 7.46
C CYS A 27 -2.18 -23.11 7.95
N TYR A 28 -0.99 -23.13 8.54
CA TYR A 28 -0.41 -24.31 9.16
C TYR A 28 0.05 -24.03 10.59
N PRO A 29 -0.18 -24.97 11.53
CA PRO A 29 -0.99 -26.18 11.36
C PRO A 29 -2.47 -25.82 11.15
N SER A 30 -3.24 -26.72 10.49
CA SER A 30 -4.66 -26.51 10.19
C SER A 30 -5.58 -26.40 11.42
N TYR A 31 -5.07 -26.77 12.59
CA TYR A 31 -5.76 -26.65 13.88
C TYR A 31 -5.30 -25.42 14.68
N SER A 32 -4.72 -24.40 14.04
CA SER A 32 -4.36 -23.17 14.76
C SER A 32 -5.60 -22.47 15.32
N THR A 33 -5.48 -21.94 16.54
CA THR A 33 -6.56 -21.23 17.24
C THR A 33 -6.77 -19.79 16.75
N TYR A 34 -5.76 -19.23 16.09
CA TYR A 34 -5.82 -17.91 15.48
C TYR A 34 -5.88 -18.07 13.97
N ASP A 35 -6.90 -17.54 13.36
CA ASP A 35 -7.17 -17.58 11.91
C ASP A 35 -7.30 -16.17 11.29
N GLU A 36 -7.14 -15.14 12.10
CA GLU A 36 -7.16 -13.76 11.62
C GLU A 36 -5.97 -13.49 10.70
N LEU A 37 -6.29 -13.15 9.46
CA LEU A 37 -5.33 -12.81 8.42
C LEU A 37 -5.57 -11.37 7.96
N GLU A 38 -4.47 -10.65 7.80
CA GLU A 38 -4.44 -9.32 7.24
C GLU A 38 -3.74 -9.35 5.89
N TRP A 39 -4.17 -8.48 4.97
CA TRP A 39 -3.68 -8.43 3.61
C TRP A 39 -3.24 -7.02 3.25
N SER A 40 -2.16 -6.89 2.48
CA SER A 40 -1.72 -5.63 1.91
C SER A 40 -1.09 -5.83 0.53
N VAL A 41 -1.07 -4.77 -0.28
CA VAL A 41 -0.39 -4.73 -1.57
C VAL A 41 0.83 -3.85 -1.43
N LEU A 42 2.00 -4.38 -1.79
CA LEU A 42 3.29 -3.71 -1.62
C LEU A 42 4.04 -3.67 -2.96
N ASN A 43 4.89 -2.69 -3.14
CA ASN A 43 5.91 -2.69 -4.20
C ASN A 43 7.13 -3.53 -3.78
N ASP A 44 8.13 -3.61 -4.64
CA ASP A 44 9.35 -4.39 -4.37
C ASP A 44 10.21 -3.82 -3.22
N ALA A 45 10.02 -2.55 -2.88
CA ALA A 45 10.66 -1.93 -1.71
C ALA A 45 9.93 -2.22 -0.39
N GLY A 46 8.79 -2.94 -0.43
CA GLY A 46 7.97 -3.23 0.74
C GLY A 46 7.10 -2.06 1.19
N VAL A 47 6.88 -1.10 0.31
CA VAL A 47 6.00 0.05 0.53
C VAL A 47 4.63 -0.24 -0.04
N GLU A 48 3.57 0.25 0.59
CA GLU A 48 2.21 0.13 0.08
C GLU A 48 2.10 0.62 -1.37
N SER A 49 1.40 -0.15 -2.21
CA SER A 49 1.27 0.11 -3.65
C SER A 49 -0.18 0.36 -4.03
N ASN A 50 -0.39 1.35 -4.91
CA ASN A 50 -1.68 1.68 -5.50
C ASN A 50 -1.99 0.90 -6.80
N LEU A 51 -1.08 0.04 -7.26
CA LEU A 51 -1.26 -0.76 -8.48
C LEU A 51 -2.39 -1.79 -8.37
N ALA A 52 -2.78 -2.15 -7.16
CA ALA A 52 -3.92 -3.03 -6.92
C ALA A 52 -4.60 -2.70 -5.58
N GLY A 53 -5.82 -3.16 -5.40
CA GLY A 53 -6.56 -3.10 -4.15
C GLY A 53 -7.04 -4.48 -3.73
N ILE A 54 -7.29 -4.65 -2.43
CA ILE A 54 -7.85 -5.88 -1.88
C ILE A 54 -9.18 -5.54 -1.21
N GLU A 55 -10.22 -6.27 -1.58
CA GLU A 55 -11.58 -6.08 -1.09
C GLU A 55 -12.15 -7.41 -0.62
N THR A 56 -13.13 -7.35 0.30
CA THR A 56 -13.90 -8.54 0.66
C THR A 56 -15.24 -8.49 -0.05
N VAL A 57 -15.45 -9.41 -0.98
CA VAL A 57 -16.69 -9.53 -1.76
C VAL A 57 -17.31 -10.89 -1.47
N ASN A 58 -18.54 -10.91 -0.96
CA ASN A 58 -19.27 -12.14 -0.60
C ASN A 58 -18.45 -13.10 0.30
N GLY A 59 -17.65 -12.56 1.23
CA GLY A 59 -16.81 -13.36 2.11
C GLY A 59 -15.51 -13.90 1.49
N GLN A 60 -15.23 -13.52 0.25
CA GLN A 60 -13.99 -13.87 -0.45
C GLN A 60 -13.04 -12.66 -0.49
N THR A 61 -11.75 -12.90 -0.36
CA THR A 61 -10.73 -11.88 -0.55
C THR A 61 -10.43 -11.75 -2.04
N VAL A 62 -10.75 -10.61 -2.62
CA VAL A 62 -10.57 -10.32 -4.05
C VAL A 62 -9.47 -9.29 -4.22
N LEU A 63 -8.49 -9.62 -5.05
CA LEU A 63 -7.45 -8.71 -5.52
C LEU A 63 -7.93 -8.12 -6.85
N LYS A 64 -7.87 -6.80 -6.98
CA LYS A 64 -8.21 -6.07 -8.20
C LYS A 64 -7.05 -5.19 -8.63
N ALA A 65 -6.51 -5.45 -9.81
CA ALA A 65 -5.48 -4.59 -10.40
C ALA A 65 -6.09 -3.25 -10.85
N ARG A 66 -5.34 -2.16 -10.64
CA ARG A 66 -5.74 -0.78 -10.94
C ARG A 66 -4.85 -0.13 -12.01
N GLY A 67 -3.67 -0.68 -12.25
CA GLY A 67 -2.72 -0.16 -13.23
C GLY A 67 -1.63 -1.16 -13.56
N ASP A 68 -0.88 -0.86 -14.62
CA ASP A 68 0.23 -1.68 -15.11
C ASP A 68 1.42 -1.62 -14.14
N GLY A 69 2.02 -2.77 -13.91
CA GLY A 69 3.21 -2.88 -13.07
C GLY A 69 3.33 -4.22 -12.35
N GLU A 70 4.40 -4.33 -11.57
CA GLU A 70 4.66 -5.47 -10.70
C GLU A 70 4.46 -5.07 -9.24
N PHE A 71 3.83 -5.95 -8.47
CA PHE A 71 3.55 -5.73 -7.06
C PHE A 71 3.46 -7.06 -6.30
N ASN A 72 3.56 -6.99 -4.99
CA ASN A 72 3.48 -8.13 -4.10
C ASN A 72 2.23 -8.06 -3.24
N VAL A 73 1.51 -9.16 -3.13
CA VAL A 73 0.47 -9.35 -2.12
C VAL A 73 1.08 -9.96 -0.88
N LYS A 74 0.97 -9.29 0.23
CA LYS A 74 1.40 -9.76 1.55
C LYS A 74 0.18 -10.23 2.35
N CYS A 75 0.24 -11.45 2.87
CA CYS A 75 -0.71 -11.97 3.86
C CYS A 75 0.04 -12.24 5.15
N TYR A 76 -0.50 -11.79 6.27
CA TYR A 76 0.18 -11.95 7.56
C TYR A 76 -0.79 -12.20 8.71
N SER A 77 -0.25 -12.75 9.80
CA SER A 77 -0.95 -12.98 11.06
C SER A 77 -0.14 -12.44 12.22
N ARG A 78 -0.86 -11.90 13.21
CA ARG A 78 -0.31 -11.48 14.50
C ARG A 78 -0.44 -12.57 15.57
N ASN A 79 -1.11 -13.68 15.26
CA ASN A 79 -1.38 -14.77 16.19
C ASN A 79 -1.97 -14.27 17.55
N GLY A 80 -2.90 -13.31 17.47
CA GLY A 80 -3.51 -12.69 18.65
C GLY A 80 -2.61 -11.71 19.42
N GLY A 81 -1.41 -11.42 18.93
CA GLY A 81 -0.48 -10.45 19.51
C GLY A 81 -0.53 -9.08 18.81
N SER A 82 0.28 -8.15 19.28
CA SER A 82 0.42 -6.81 18.68
C SER A 82 1.41 -6.77 17.52
N ARG A 83 2.27 -7.78 17.37
CA ARG A 83 3.32 -7.84 16.36
C ARG A 83 3.01 -8.88 15.30
N VAL A 84 3.39 -8.58 14.06
CA VAL A 84 3.35 -9.54 12.97
C VAL A 84 4.31 -10.69 13.25
N ASN A 85 3.78 -11.92 13.24
CA ASN A 85 4.55 -13.13 13.55
C ASN A 85 4.81 -14.00 12.33
N VAL A 86 3.86 -14.06 11.40
CA VAL A 86 3.96 -14.91 10.20
C VAL A 86 3.57 -14.09 8.99
N ILE A 87 4.40 -14.13 7.97
CA ILE A 87 4.20 -13.41 6.71
C ILE A 87 4.34 -14.39 5.56
N SER A 88 3.49 -14.24 4.55
CA SER A 88 3.64 -14.86 3.24
C SER A 88 3.47 -13.80 2.17
N MET A 89 4.19 -13.93 1.06
CA MET A 89 4.12 -12.99 -0.07
C MET A 89 3.94 -13.76 -1.37
N LEU A 90 3.16 -13.16 -2.28
CA LEU A 90 2.95 -13.67 -3.63
C LEU A 90 3.06 -12.50 -4.60
N GLY A 91 4.00 -12.61 -5.57
CA GLY A 91 4.22 -11.59 -6.60
C GLY A 91 3.17 -11.65 -7.71
N PHE A 92 2.76 -10.49 -8.20
CA PHE A 92 1.82 -10.30 -9.30
C PHE A 92 2.38 -9.35 -10.35
N LYS A 93 1.87 -9.49 -11.56
CA LYS A 93 2.12 -8.57 -12.67
C LYS A 93 0.79 -8.20 -13.32
N ALA A 94 0.56 -6.90 -13.49
CA ALA A 94 -0.60 -6.37 -14.21
C ALA A 94 -0.17 -5.68 -15.51
N THR A 95 -0.95 -5.85 -16.58
CA THR A 95 -0.65 -5.29 -17.91
C THR A 95 -1.91 -4.89 -18.66
N GLY A 96 -1.82 -3.82 -19.46
CA GLY A 96 -2.91 -3.36 -20.33
C GLY A 96 -4.02 -2.58 -19.63
N LEU A 97 -3.82 -2.20 -18.35
CA LEU A 97 -4.75 -1.40 -17.56
C LEU A 97 -4.43 0.10 -17.61
N GLY A 98 -3.21 0.46 -18.03
CA GLY A 98 -2.72 1.84 -18.02
C GLY A 98 -2.12 2.25 -16.67
N SER A 99 -1.90 3.56 -16.50
CA SER A 99 -1.31 4.09 -15.26
C SER A 99 -2.34 4.11 -14.14
N ALA A 100 -1.94 3.67 -12.96
CA ALA A 100 -2.75 3.83 -11.75
C ALA A 100 -2.80 5.29 -11.31
N SER A 101 -3.98 5.76 -10.90
CA SER A 101 -4.13 7.04 -10.20
C SER A 101 -4.27 6.85 -8.70
N ILE A 102 -3.85 7.87 -7.95
CA ILE A 102 -4.01 7.91 -6.50
C ILE A 102 -5.37 8.56 -6.19
N ASN A 103 -6.17 7.89 -5.38
CA ASN A 103 -7.41 8.46 -4.85
C ASN A 103 -7.10 9.36 -3.63
N PRO A 104 -7.25 10.68 -3.74
CA PRO A 104 -6.94 11.59 -2.63
C PRO A 104 -7.97 11.58 -1.49
N TYR A 105 -9.12 10.93 -1.69
CA TYR A 105 -10.18 10.80 -0.68
C TYR A 105 -9.98 9.61 0.25
N GLU A 106 -8.92 8.85 0.05
CA GLU A 106 -8.43 7.80 0.95
C GLU A 106 -7.07 8.20 1.53
N THR A 107 -6.63 7.54 2.60
CA THR A 107 -5.31 7.78 3.16
C THR A 107 -4.23 7.40 2.14
N ILE A 108 -3.40 8.36 1.76
CA ILE A 108 -2.24 8.14 0.90
C ILE A 108 -1.02 7.87 1.79
N ALA A 109 -0.38 6.72 1.62
CA ALA A 109 0.87 6.44 2.29
C ALA A 109 1.96 7.42 1.81
N ALA A 110 2.59 8.14 2.72
CA ALA A 110 3.65 9.10 2.38
C ALA A 110 4.81 8.45 1.60
N ALA A 111 5.06 7.17 1.86
CA ALA A 111 6.08 6.38 1.16
C ALA A 111 5.78 6.11 -0.33
N LEU A 112 4.58 6.45 -0.83
CA LEU A 112 4.24 6.42 -2.27
C LEU A 112 4.72 7.66 -3.05
N TYR A 113 5.48 8.55 -2.43
CA TYR A 113 6.01 9.72 -3.12
C TYR A 113 6.81 9.31 -4.37
N THR A 114 6.67 10.09 -5.43
CA THR A 114 7.41 9.91 -6.69
C THR A 114 8.44 11.01 -6.91
N ILE A 115 8.28 12.14 -6.22
CA ILE A 115 9.14 13.32 -6.30
C ILE A 115 9.64 13.66 -4.90
N ALA A 116 10.91 13.98 -4.78
CA ALA A 116 11.49 14.46 -3.52
C ALA A 116 12.66 15.39 -3.76
N SER A 117 12.88 16.36 -2.85
CA SER A 117 14.02 17.27 -2.88
C SER A 117 15.33 16.60 -2.48
N ASP A 118 15.26 15.54 -1.69
CA ASP A 118 16.40 14.87 -1.07
C ASP A 118 16.14 13.36 -0.95
N GLU A 119 17.17 12.63 -0.54
CA GLU A 119 17.02 11.24 -0.15
C GLU A 119 16.20 11.18 1.15
N MET A 120 15.04 10.57 1.09
CA MET A 120 14.13 10.38 2.22
C MET A 120 14.42 9.09 2.96
N GLY A 121 14.36 9.14 4.28
CA GLY A 121 14.45 7.96 5.13
C GLY A 121 13.15 7.15 5.14
N ASN A 122 13.28 5.86 5.43
CA ASN A 122 12.13 4.98 5.60
C ASN A 122 11.53 5.15 7.01
N ALA A 123 10.21 5.29 7.08
CA ALA A 123 9.44 5.31 8.33
C ALA A 123 8.32 4.24 8.33
N GLY A 124 8.60 3.06 7.78
CA GLY A 124 7.68 1.93 7.68
C GLY A 124 6.92 1.86 6.36
N GLU A 125 5.87 1.06 6.31
CA GLU A 125 5.08 0.80 5.08
C GLU A 125 4.31 2.04 4.59
N HIS A 126 4.02 3.00 5.47
CA HIS A 126 3.16 4.14 5.18
C HIS A 126 3.86 5.48 5.31
N GLY A 127 4.99 5.53 5.99
CA GLY A 127 5.65 6.76 6.38
C GLY A 127 6.94 7.06 5.62
N VAL A 128 7.34 8.33 5.67
CA VAL A 128 8.61 8.82 5.19
C VAL A 128 9.26 9.68 6.27
N ALA A 129 10.57 9.56 6.42
CA ALA A 129 11.35 10.39 7.33
C ALA A 129 12.11 11.46 6.54
N THR A 130 11.83 12.72 6.83
CA THR A 130 12.53 13.86 6.21
C THR A 130 13.90 14.09 6.84
N PRO A 131 14.86 14.66 6.12
CA PRO A 131 16.13 15.12 6.69
C PRO A 131 15.90 16.12 7.83
N ARG A 132 16.75 16.05 8.86
CA ARG A 132 16.68 16.98 10.00
C ARG A 132 17.26 18.34 9.66
N HIS A 133 16.66 19.40 10.22
CA HIS A 133 17.13 20.78 10.14
C HIS A 133 17.31 21.31 8.70
N LYS A 134 16.49 20.82 7.78
CA LYS A 134 16.53 21.20 6.37
C LYS A 134 15.12 21.26 5.82
N GLU A 135 14.87 22.24 4.97
CA GLU A 135 13.66 22.26 4.15
C GLU A 135 13.73 21.10 3.16
N SER A 136 12.66 20.35 3.07
CA SER A 136 12.54 19.21 2.16
C SER A 136 11.09 19.02 1.77
N TYR A 137 10.86 18.47 0.58
CA TYR A 137 9.52 18.15 0.10
C TYR A 137 9.45 16.75 -0.49
N ILE A 138 8.26 16.19 -0.48
CA ILE A 138 7.85 15.03 -1.27
C ILE A 138 6.67 15.44 -2.14
N GLY A 139 6.49 14.75 -3.28
CA GLY A 139 5.38 14.97 -4.18
C GLY A 139 4.80 13.67 -4.71
N PHE A 140 3.54 13.71 -5.07
CA PHE A 140 2.79 12.60 -5.62
C PHE A 140 2.29 12.95 -7.02
N GLU A 141 2.57 12.10 -7.99
CA GLU A 141 2.03 12.22 -9.34
C GLU A 141 0.74 11.41 -9.49
N ASN A 142 -0.02 11.74 -10.52
CA ASN A 142 -1.27 11.03 -10.85
C ASN A 142 -2.31 10.98 -9.72
N VAL A 143 -2.43 12.06 -8.95
CA VAL A 143 -3.49 12.21 -7.96
C VAL A 143 -4.75 12.69 -8.68
N ASP A 144 -5.83 11.92 -8.61
CA ASP A 144 -7.10 12.23 -9.29
C ASP A 144 -8.15 12.73 -8.30
N PHE A 145 -8.34 14.05 -8.25
CA PHE A 145 -9.36 14.69 -7.43
C PHE A 145 -10.77 14.62 -8.05
N GLY A 146 -10.91 14.02 -9.24
CA GLY A 146 -12.18 13.98 -9.95
C GLY A 146 -12.70 15.37 -10.31
N SER A 147 -14.01 15.46 -10.51
CA SER A 147 -14.66 16.72 -10.95
C SER A 147 -14.92 17.70 -9.83
N TYR A 148 -14.88 17.29 -8.58
CA TYR A 148 -15.33 18.13 -7.45
C TYR A 148 -14.17 18.78 -6.68
N GLY A 149 -12.97 18.19 -6.73
CA GLY A 149 -11.85 18.65 -5.91
C GLY A 149 -12.09 18.49 -4.41
N THR A 150 -11.26 19.13 -3.60
CA THR A 150 -11.40 19.20 -2.14
C THR A 150 -10.91 20.55 -1.64
N ASP A 151 -11.48 21.02 -0.52
CA ASP A 151 -11.07 22.22 0.22
C ASP A 151 -10.46 21.86 1.60
N GLU A 152 -10.32 20.57 1.91
CA GLU A 152 -9.80 20.07 3.17
C GLU A 152 -8.69 19.03 2.91
N VAL A 153 -7.60 19.11 3.66
CA VAL A 153 -6.47 18.18 3.62
C VAL A 153 -6.05 17.85 5.04
N GLU A 154 -5.95 16.55 5.34
CA GLU A 154 -5.42 16.04 6.60
C GLU A 154 -4.02 15.47 6.39
N ILE A 155 -3.05 15.90 7.22
CA ILE A 155 -1.67 15.41 7.15
C ILE A 155 -1.26 14.91 8.53
N ASN A 156 -0.94 13.63 8.63
CA ASN A 156 -0.46 13.01 9.85
C ASN A 156 1.06 13.17 9.96
N ILE A 157 1.52 13.95 10.95
CA ILE A 157 2.94 14.25 11.16
C ILE A 157 3.36 13.80 12.56
N PHE A 158 4.49 13.12 12.63
CA PHE A 158 5.18 12.78 13.87
C PHE A 158 6.50 13.53 13.96
N THR A 159 6.72 14.25 15.05
CA THR A 159 7.96 14.99 15.32
C THR A 159 8.76 14.30 16.44
N HIS A 160 10.06 14.12 16.24
CA HIS A 160 10.97 13.54 17.24
C HIS A 160 11.38 14.52 18.33
N ASP A 161 11.52 15.77 17.97
CA ASP A 161 11.83 16.89 18.84
C ASP A 161 10.67 17.88 18.79
N HIS A 162 10.29 18.46 19.87
CA HIS A 162 9.19 19.43 19.96
C HIS A 162 9.54 20.78 19.29
N ALA A 163 10.29 20.72 18.18
CA ALA A 163 10.63 21.91 17.39
C ALA A 163 9.42 22.39 16.59
N ASP A 164 9.29 23.69 16.44
CA ASP A 164 8.34 24.29 15.54
C ASP A 164 8.68 23.93 14.09
N PHE A 165 7.66 23.61 13.30
CA PHE A 165 7.79 23.33 11.87
C PHE A 165 6.65 23.97 11.10
N VAL A 166 6.89 24.21 9.82
CA VAL A 166 5.89 24.72 8.87
C VAL A 166 5.70 23.67 7.78
N VAL A 167 4.43 23.36 7.48
CA VAL A 167 4.05 22.52 6.34
C VAL A 167 3.41 23.42 5.30
N GLN A 168 3.83 23.27 4.05
CA GLN A 168 3.26 23.95 2.91
C GLN A 168 2.74 22.92 1.91
N LEU A 169 1.53 23.13 1.40
CA LEU A 169 0.94 22.32 0.34
C LEU A 169 1.04 23.09 -0.98
N TRP A 170 1.55 22.40 -2.00
CA TRP A 170 1.74 22.97 -3.34
C TRP A 170 1.00 22.15 -4.37
N LEU A 171 0.40 22.82 -5.36
CA LEU A 171 -0.04 22.22 -6.60
C LEU A 171 1.04 22.50 -7.67
N GLY A 172 1.66 21.41 -8.18
CA GLY A 172 2.83 21.50 -9.02
C GLY A 172 4.14 21.45 -8.22
N ILE A 173 5.26 21.69 -8.89
CA ILE A 173 6.60 21.65 -8.28
C ILE A 173 6.85 22.98 -7.57
N PRO A 174 7.36 22.97 -6.33
CA PRO A 174 7.73 24.18 -5.60
C PRO A 174 8.89 24.93 -6.23
#